data_cfcd74b47146a19517a4364cacaf6693
#
_entry.id   cfcd74b47146a19517a4364cacaf6693
#
_cell.length_a   1.000
_cell.length_b   1.000
_cell.length_c   1.000
_cell.angle_alpha   90.00
_cell.angle_beta   90.00
_cell.angle_gamma   90.00
#
_symmetry.space_group_name_H-M   'P 1'
#
loop_
_entity.id
_entity.type
_entity.pdbx_description
1 polymer ?
#
loop_
_entity_poly.entity_id
_entity_poly.type
_entity_poly.pdbx_seq_one_letter_code
_entity_poly.pdbx_strand_id
1 'polypeptide(L)'
;ETTAAVLTWTLYLLAQHPEIADDAVAEINACVENADGIPTPEEVRKLEKVRMILAEGMRLYPAPPILIRRAIKDVTLPRGGNGKEITLKAGTDCFIAVWNLHRSPDLWEDPEKFDPSRFSRRFENPAIEGWGGLNPELMTGLYPNEQCTDFSYVPFGGGQRRCAGDQFAMLEAVTALSVLLKKFKFELACEPGEVEMITGATIHTKKGLPMKLKRR
;
A
#
# COMPACT_ATOMS: atom_id res chain seq x y z
N GLU A 1 -0.11 13.37 7.94
CA GLU A 1 1.15 12.66 8.24
C GLU A 1 1.22 11.32 7.49
N THR A 2 0.22 10.46 7.60
CA THR A 2 0.20 9.12 6.97
C THR A 2 0.25 9.19 5.44
N THR A 3 -0.61 10.02 4.80
CA THR A 3 -0.60 10.20 3.33
C THR A 3 0.75 10.72 2.84
N ALA A 4 1.36 11.65 3.58
CA ALA A 4 2.69 12.17 3.24
C ALA A 4 3.78 11.10 3.30
N ALA A 5 3.73 10.21 4.32
CA ALA A 5 4.65 9.09 4.42
C ALA A 5 4.50 8.11 3.23
N VAL A 6 3.25 7.77 2.87
CA VAL A 6 2.95 6.92 1.70
C VAL A 6 3.51 7.54 0.43
N LEU A 7 3.26 8.83 0.19
CA LEU A 7 3.79 9.54 -0.99
C LEU A 7 5.32 9.57 -1.01
N THR A 8 5.96 9.81 0.13
CA THR A 8 7.42 9.83 0.25
C THR A 8 8.02 8.48 -0.16
N TRP A 9 7.52 7.38 0.39
CA TRP A 9 8.03 6.06 0.05
C TRP A 9 7.65 5.62 -1.37
N THR A 10 6.49 6.04 -1.87
CA THR A 10 6.12 5.81 -3.27
C THR A 10 7.07 6.53 -4.23
N LEU A 11 7.42 7.79 -3.96
CA LEU A 11 8.40 8.53 -4.76
C LEU A 11 9.81 7.91 -4.68
N TYR A 12 10.21 7.41 -3.51
CA TYR A 12 11.45 6.65 -3.33
C TYR A 12 11.49 5.41 -4.25
N LEU A 13 10.39 4.65 -4.30
CA LEU A 13 10.28 3.48 -5.15
C LEU A 13 10.28 3.87 -6.64
N LEU A 14 9.51 4.87 -7.03
CA LEU A 14 9.42 5.34 -8.42
C LEU A 14 10.74 5.91 -8.94
N ALA A 15 11.55 6.53 -8.09
CA ALA A 15 12.87 7.02 -8.49
C ALA A 15 13.86 5.89 -8.85
N GLN A 16 13.60 4.68 -8.35
CA GLN A 16 14.37 3.48 -8.67
C GLN A 16 13.77 2.67 -9.84
N HIS A 17 12.52 2.99 -10.24
CA HIS A 17 11.77 2.33 -11.29
C HIS A 17 11.21 3.36 -12.28
N PRO A 18 12.08 4.05 -13.06
CA PRO A 18 11.66 5.12 -13.96
C PRO A 18 10.69 4.65 -15.04
N GLU A 19 10.76 3.40 -15.48
CA GLU A 19 9.83 2.80 -16.43
C GLU A 19 8.39 2.75 -15.90
N ILE A 20 8.21 2.43 -14.62
CA ILE A 20 6.88 2.41 -13.98
C ILE A 20 6.36 3.85 -13.81
N ALA A 21 7.24 4.79 -13.48
CA ALA A 21 6.88 6.20 -13.39
C ALA A 21 6.45 6.77 -14.77
N ASP A 22 7.15 6.43 -15.84
CA ASP A 22 6.84 6.89 -17.20
C ASP A 22 5.53 6.29 -17.72
N ASP A 23 5.25 5.03 -17.39
CA ASP A 23 3.96 4.38 -17.65
C ASP A 23 2.78 5.07 -16.93
N ALA A 24 2.99 5.46 -15.67
CA ALA A 24 1.99 6.22 -14.92
C ALA A 24 1.75 7.62 -15.53
N VAL A 25 2.80 8.29 -16.00
CA VAL A 25 2.70 9.58 -16.70
C VAL A 25 1.91 9.45 -18.00
N ALA A 26 2.13 8.37 -18.76
CA ALA A 26 1.35 8.10 -19.97
C ALA A 26 -0.14 7.93 -19.65
N GLU A 27 -0.49 7.20 -18.59
CA GLU A 27 -1.88 7.08 -18.12
C GLU A 27 -2.47 8.44 -17.70
N ILE A 28 -1.72 9.22 -16.91
CA ILE A 28 -2.16 10.54 -16.46
C ILE A 28 -2.44 11.45 -17.66
N ASN A 29 -1.56 11.46 -18.66
CA ASN A 29 -1.74 12.29 -19.86
C ASN A 29 -2.94 11.85 -20.72
N ALA A 30 -3.28 10.56 -20.69
CA ALA A 30 -4.43 10.04 -21.43
C ALA A 30 -5.76 10.25 -20.71
N CYS A 31 -5.78 10.30 -19.37
CA CYS A 31 -6.98 10.28 -18.57
C CYS A 31 -7.34 11.63 -17.91
N VAL A 32 -6.35 12.51 -17.70
CA VAL A 32 -6.54 13.78 -16.98
C VAL A 32 -6.52 14.94 -17.93
N GLU A 33 -7.67 15.57 -18.10
CA GLU A 33 -7.86 16.70 -19.04
C GLU A 33 -7.18 18.00 -18.55
N ASN A 34 -7.13 18.19 -17.22
CA ASN A 34 -6.53 19.38 -16.63
C ASN A 34 -5.03 19.46 -16.92
N ALA A 35 -4.59 20.57 -17.50
CA ALA A 35 -3.18 20.83 -17.85
C ALA A 35 -2.23 20.76 -16.64
N ASP A 36 -2.70 21.12 -15.45
CA ASP A 36 -1.94 21.04 -14.21
C ASP A 36 -1.83 19.62 -13.62
N GLY A 37 -2.52 18.64 -14.21
CA GLY A 37 -2.52 17.26 -13.75
C GLY A 37 -3.42 17.01 -12.53
N ILE A 38 -4.33 17.92 -12.22
CA ILE A 38 -5.29 17.75 -11.13
C ILE A 38 -6.48 16.95 -11.67
N PRO A 39 -6.65 15.67 -11.29
CA PRO A 39 -7.75 14.86 -11.77
C PRO A 39 -9.06 15.20 -11.04
N THR A 40 -10.17 15.08 -11.74
CA THR A 40 -11.50 15.00 -11.13
C THR A 40 -11.69 13.66 -10.39
N PRO A 41 -12.67 13.52 -9.48
CA PRO A 41 -12.96 12.25 -8.82
C PRO A 41 -13.27 11.10 -9.79
N GLU A 42 -13.88 11.39 -10.93
CA GLU A 42 -14.17 10.42 -12.00
C GLU A 42 -12.89 9.99 -12.71
N GLU A 43 -11.97 10.92 -12.97
CA GLU A 43 -10.69 10.63 -13.58
C GLU A 43 -9.78 9.82 -12.62
N VAL A 44 -9.80 10.12 -11.32
CA VAL A 44 -9.08 9.32 -10.30
C VAL A 44 -9.46 7.84 -10.38
N ARG A 45 -10.72 7.51 -10.64
CA ARG A 45 -11.16 6.13 -10.80
C ARG A 45 -10.55 5.43 -12.01
N LYS A 46 -10.22 6.19 -13.07
CA LYS A 46 -9.61 5.70 -14.31
C LYS A 46 -8.09 5.54 -14.22
N LEU A 47 -7.45 6.21 -13.24
CA LEU A 47 -5.99 6.15 -13.02
C LEU A 47 -5.60 4.84 -12.33
N GLU A 48 -5.72 3.72 -13.01
CA GLU A 48 -5.47 2.39 -12.43
C GLU A 48 -4.01 2.19 -12.07
N LYS A 49 -3.07 2.53 -12.97
CA LYS A 49 -1.62 2.39 -12.72
C LYS A 49 -1.18 3.23 -11.52
N VAL A 50 -1.63 4.50 -11.45
CA VAL A 50 -1.30 5.38 -10.33
C VAL A 50 -1.83 4.82 -9.00
N ARG A 51 -3.05 4.27 -8.99
CA ARG A 51 -3.64 3.66 -7.81
C ARG A 51 -2.90 2.38 -7.37
N MET A 52 -2.50 1.53 -8.33
CA MET A 52 -1.75 0.31 -8.02
C MET A 52 -0.32 0.61 -7.57
N ILE A 53 0.31 1.66 -8.09
CA ILE A 53 1.61 2.16 -7.60
C ILE A 53 1.52 2.56 -6.13
N LEU A 54 0.49 3.30 -5.74
CA LEU A 54 0.26 3.66 -4.34
C LEU A 54 -0.05 2.44 -3.47
N ALA A 55 -0.84 1.50 -3.99
CA ALA A 55 -1.14 0.25 -3.27
C ALA A 55 0.14 -0.56 -3.01
N GLU A 56 1.02 -0.68 -4.00
CA GLU A 56 2.30 -1.38 -3.84
C GLU A 56 3.27 -0.62 -2.93
N GLY A 57 3.27 0.71 -2.99
CA GLY A 57 3.98 1.55 -2.03
C GLY A 57 3.53 1.29 -0.59
N MET A 58 2.23 1.22 -0.33
CA MET A 58 1.67 0.89 0.98
C MET A 58 1.91 -0.57 1.39
N ARG A 59 2.07 -1.49 0.44
CA ARG A 59 2.45 -2.86 0.75
C ARG A 59 3.88 -2.93 1.28
N LEU A 60 4.80 -2.30 0.56
CA LEU A 60 6.22 -2.29 0.92
C LEU A 60 6.52 -1.38 2.13
N TYR A 61 5.81 -0.27 2.27
CA TYR A 61 5.99 0.69 3.37
C TYR A 61 4.66 1.01 4.04
N PRO A 62 4.08 0.04 4.77
CA PRO A 62 2.77 0.24 5.41
C PRO A 62 2.82 1.28 6.53
N ALA A 63 1.82 2.13 6.57
CA ALA A 63 1.66 3.14 7.60
C ALA A 63 0.28 2.98 8.28
N PRO A 64 0.19 2.29 9.43
CA PRO A 64 1.25 1.85 10.35
C PRO A 64 1.82 0.45 10.01
N PRO A 65 3.08 0.15 10.46
CA PRO A 65 3.67 -1.18 10.25
C PRO A 65 3.12 -2.27 11.20
N ILE A 66 2.48 -1.85 12.27
CA ILE A 66 1.89 -2.74 13.30
C ILE A 66 0.52 -2.19 13.70
N LEU A 67 -0.49 -3.05 13.72
CA LEU A 67 -1.78 -2.75 14.31
C LEU A 67 -1.91 -3.44 15.66
N ILE A 68 -2.45 -2.71 16.66
CA ILE A 68 -2.60 -3.23 18.02
C ILE A 68 -4.10 -3.38 18.34
N ARG A 69 -4.46 -4.51 18.92
CA ARG A 69 -5.82 -4.79 19.42
C ARG A 69 -5.72 -5.38 20.82
N ARG A 70 -6.70 -5.07 21.66
CA ARG A 70 -6.83 -5.68 22.98
C ARG A 70 -8.13 -6.47 23.06
N ALA A 71 -8.06 -7.71 23.49
CA ALA A 71 -9.24 -8.52 23.80
C ALA A 71 -9.94 -7.96 25.04
N ILE A 72 -11.17 -7.46 24.87
CA ILE A 72 -11.99 -6.93 26.01
C ILE A 72 -12.76 -8.03 26.75
N LYS A 73 -12.86 -9.21 26.17
CA LYS A 73 -13.42 -10.45 26.72
C LYS A 73 -12.66 -11.64 26.15
N ASP A 74 -12.86 -12.81 26.72
CA ASP A 74 -12.32 -14.04 26.15
C ASP A 74 -12.83 -14.23 24.70
N VAL A 75 -11.92 -14.46 23.76
CA VAL A 75 -12.23 -14.65 22.34
C VAL A 75 -11.54 -15.92 21.87
N THR A 76 -12.29 -16.85 21.32
CA THR A 76 -11.78 -18.06 20.71
C THR A 76 -11.61 -17.87 19.20
N LEU A 77 -10.38 -18.06 18.74
CA LEU A 77 -10.03 -18.09 17.33
C LEU A 77 -10.03 -19.55 16.89
N PRO A 78 -10.95 -19.97 16.00
CA PRO A 78 -11.12 -21.38 15.61
C PRO A 78 -9.91 -21.94 14.85
N ARG A 79 -9.16 -21.05 14.17
CA ARG A 79 -7.92 -21.38 13.47
C ARG A 79 -6.83 -20.40 13.90
N GLY A 80 -6.13 -20.70 14.98
CA GLY A 80 -4.90 -19.98 15.33
C GLY A 80 -3.81 -20.22 14.28
N GLY A 81 -2.67 -19.51 14.37
CA GLY A 81 -1.61 -19.53 13.38
C GLY A 81 -0.98 -20.89 13.05
N ASN A 82 -1.37 -21.95 13.76
CA ASN A 82 -0.98 -23.34 13.52
C ASN A 82 -2.18 -24.26 13.17
N GLY A 83 -3.30 -23.67 12.76
CA GLY A 83 -4.52 -24.41 12.44
C GLY A 83 -5.32 -24.92 13.66
N LYS A 84 -4.83 -24.70 14.89
CA LYS A 84 -5.51 -25.11 16.14
C LYS A 84 -6.32 -23.96 16.72
N GLU A 85 -7.38 -24.32 17.47
CA GLU A 85 -8.14 -23.36 18.25
C GLU A 85 -7.25 -22.68 19.30
N ILE A 86 -7.33 -21.36 19.39
CA ILE A 86 -6.63 -20.56 20.39
C ILE A 86 -7.63 -19.63 21.07
N THR A 87 -7.66 -19.64 22.39
CA THR A 87 -8.44 -18.70 23.21
C THR A 87 -7.57 -17.56 23.71
N LEU A 88 -7.86 -16.35 23.24
CA LEU A 88 -7.29 -15.11 23.76
C LEU A 88 -8.08 -14.68 25.00
N LYS A 89 -7.42 -14.57 26.13
CA LYS A 89 -8.02 -14.11 27.37
C LYS A 89 -8.28 -12.60 27.34
N ALA A 90 -9.30 -12.16 28.07
CA ALA A 90 -9.56 -10.74 28.31
C ALA A 90 -8.29 -10.04 28.81
N GLY A 91 -7.97 -8.86 28.24
CA GLY A 91 -6.75 -8.12 28.54
C GLY A 91 -5.54 -8.49 27.66
N THR A 92 -5.61 -9.55 26.84
CA THR A 92 -4.52 -9.91 25.92
C THR A 92 -4.35 -8.85 24.83
N ASP A 93 -3.13 -8.35 24.64
CA ASP A 93 -2.76 -7.49 23.52
C ASP A 93 -2.32 -8.33 22.31
N CYS A 94 -2.94 -8.05 21.17
CA CYS A 94 -2.64 -8.70 19.90
C CYS A 94 -1.95 -7.70 18.98
N PHE A 95 -0.78 -8.07 18.47
CA PHE A 95 -0.01 -7.29 17.51
C PHE A 95 -0.14 -7.92 16.15
N ILE A 96 -0.71 -7.19 15.19
CA ILE A 96 -0.77 -7.59 13.77
C ILE A 96 0.42 -6.94 13.08
N ALA A 97 1.44 -7.71 12.76
CA ALA A 97 2.66 -7.25 12.11
C ALA A 97 2.40 -7.03 10.61
N VAL A 98 1.83 -5.88 10.24
CA VAL A 98 1.45 -5.54 8.86
C VAL A 98 2.67 -5.58 7.93
N TRP A 99 3.81 -5.09 8.40
CA TRP A 99 5.08 -5.15 7.67
C TRP A 99 5.45 -6.57 7.24
N ASN A 100 5.37 -7.53 8.17
CA ASN A 100 5.67 -8.92 7.90
C ASN A 100 4.58 -9.59 7.03
N LEU A 101 3.31 -9.29 7.32
CA LEU A 101 2.18 -9.82 6.55
C LEU A 101 2.28 -9.45 5.08
N HIS A 102 2.57 -8.18 4.80
CA HIS A 102 2.70 -7.66 3.44
C HIS A 102 3.97 -8.13 2.71
N ARG A 103 4.87 -8.83 3.40
CA ARG A 103 6.13 -9.39 2.86
C ARG A 103 6.24 -10.90 3.03
N SER A 104 5.17 -11.56 3.48
CA SER A 104 5.18 -13.01 3.63
C SER A 104 5.34 -13.71 2.26
N PRO A 105 6.36 -14.54 2.04
CA PRO A 105 6.53 -15.28 0.79
C PRO A 105 5.41 -16.31 0.57
N ASP A 106 4.69 -16.68 1.62
CA ASP A 106 3.53 -17.56 1.52
C ASP A 106 2.33 -16.87 0.85
N LEU A 107 2.23 -15.55 1.00
CA LEU A 107 1.09 -14.73 0.57
C LEU A 107 1.42 -13.81 -0.62
N TRP A 108 2.70 -13.66 -0.97
CA TRP A 108 3.15 -12.74 -2.01
C TRP A 108 4.26 -13.37 -2.85
N GLU A 109 4.08 -13.39 -4.15
CA GLU A 109 5.14 -13.74 -5.10
C GLU A 109 6.19 -12.61 -5.12
N ASP A 110 7.48 -12.95 -5.04
CA ASP A 110 8.57 -11.99 -4.98
C ASP A 110 8.28 -10.81 -4.02
N PRO A 111 8.11 -11.06 -2.70
CA PRO A 111 7.53 -10.08 -1.76
C PRO A 111 8.32 -8.79 -1.63
N GLU A 112 9.63 -8.78 -1.90
CA GLU A 112 10.46 -7.57 -1.84
C GLU A 112 10.49 -6.78 -3.15
N LYS A 113 9.99 -7.35 -4.26
CA LYS A 113 9.96 -6.67 -5.55
C LYS A 113 8.84 -5.64 -5.59
N PHE A 114 9.16 -4.43 -6.08
CA PHE A 114 8.18 -3.41 -6.41
C PHE A 114 7.49 -3.74 -7.73
N ASP A 115 6.31 -4.31 -7.66
CA ASP A 115 5.51 -4.71 -8.82
C ASP A 115 4.04 -4.30 -8.64
N PRO A 116 3.67 -3.07 -9.04
CA PRO A 116 2.27 -2.62 -8.96
C PRO A 116 1.28 -3.49 -9.72
N SER A 117 1.73 -4.20 -10.77
CA SER A 117 0.88 -5.04 -11.61
C SER A 117 0.35 -6.28 -10.89
N ARG A 118 0.94 -6.65 -9.73
CA ARG A 118 0.47 -7.79 -8.93
C ARG A 118 -1.00 -7.68 -8.54
N PHE A 119 -1.50 -6.48 -8.30
CA PHE A 119 -2.88 -6.24 -7.92
C PHE A 119 -3.89 -6.35 -9.07
N SER A 120 -3.41 -6.47 -10.31
CA SER A 120 -4.26 -6.72 -11.49
C SER A 120 -4.28 -8.21 -11.87
N ARG A 121 -3.60 -9.07 -11.11
CA ARG A 121 -3.51 -10.52 -11.36
C ARG A 121 -4.08 -11.30 -10.19
N ARG A 122 -4.83 -12.35 -10.50
CA ARG A 122 -5.22 -13.30 -9.46
C ARG A 122 -4.00 -14.08 -8.98
N PHE A 123 -3.88 -14.24 -7.67
CA PHE A 123 -2.82 -15.02 -7.05
C PHE A 123 -3.39 -15.86 -5.91
N GLU A 124 -3.05 -17.13 -5.89
CA GLU A 124 -3.42 -18.09 -4.85
C GLU A 124 -2.18 -18.93 -4.49
N ASN A 125 -2.07 -19.33 -3.24
CA ASN A 125 -1.08 -20.31 -2.79
C ASN A 125 -1.82 -21.53 -2.21
N PRO A 126 -1.91 -22.64 -2.95
CA PRO A 126 -2.61 -23.83 -2.49
C PRO A 126 -2.03 -24.47 -1.23
N ALA A 127 -0.79 -24.13 -0.87
CA ALA A 127 -0.15 -24.62 0.36
C ALA A 127 -0.73 -23.96 1.63
N ILE A 128 -1.46 -22.85 1.47
CA ILE A 128 -2.08 -22.12 2.59
C ILE A 128 -3.56 -22.47 2.65
N GLU A 129 -3.88 -23.47 3.44
CA GLU A 129 -5.26 -23.95 3.59
C GLU A 129 -6.22 -22.84 4.08
N GLY A 130 -7.29 -22.62 3.32
CA GLY A 130 -8.36 -21.68 3.66
C GLY A 130 -8.05 -20.22 3.38
N TRP A 131 -6.92 -19.90 2.75
CA TRP A 131 -6.68 -18.56 2.21
C TRP A 131 -7.24 -18.46 0.78
N GLY A 132 -8.10 -17.46 0.55
CA GLY A 132 -8.78 -17.26 -0.75
C GLY A 132 -7.95 -16.52 -1.79
N GLY A 133 -6.73 -16.08 -1.45
CA GLY A 133 -5.82 -15.40 -2.36
C GLY A 133 -6.16 -13.95 -2.64
N LEU A 134 -5.48 -13.41 -3.65
CA LEU A 134 -5.75 -12.09 -4.22
C LEU A 134 -6.67 -12.24 -5.43
N ASN A 135 -7.81 -11.57 -5.37
CA ASN A 135 -8.81 -11.55 -6.46
C ASN A 135 -9.15 -10.09 -6.82
N PRO A 136 -8.58 -9.54 -7.93
CA PRO A 136 -8.83 -8.16 -8.35
C PRO A 136 -10.30 -7.87 -8.68
N GLU A 137 -11.09 -8.87 -9.06
CA GLU A 137 -12.52 -8.71 -9.42
C GLU A 137 -13.36 -8.25 -8.21
N LEU A 138 -12.87 -8.48 -7.00
CA LEU A 138 -13.54 -8.06 -5.77
C LEU A 138 -13.23 -6.59 -5.38
N MET A 139 -12.41 -5.89 -6.16
CA MET A 139 -12.05 -4.51 -5.87
C MET A 139 -13.21 -3.56 -6.18
N THR A 140 -13.78 -2.95 -5.13
CA THR A 140 -14.91 -2.03 -5.25
C THR A 140 -14.54 -0.56 -5.03
N GLY A 141 -13.33 -0.27 -4.55
CA GLY A 141 -12.86 1.07 -4.20
C GLY A 141 -11.68 1.54 -5.02
N LEU A 142 -10.94 2.52 -4.48
CA LEU A 142 -9.76 3.10 -5.12
C LEU A 142 -8.48 2.27 -4.94
N TYR A 143 -8.51 1.22 -4.12
CA TYR A 143 -7.37 0.34 -3.84
C TYR A 143 -7.86 -1.09 -3.56
N PRO A 144 -7.02 -2.11 -3.73
CA PRO A 144 -7.31 -3.46 -3.25
C PRO A 144 -7.44 -3.43 -1.73
N ASN A 145 -8.59 -3.83 -1.21
CA ASN A 145 -8.83 -3.86 0.23
C ASN A 145 -8.65 -5.28 0.81
N GLU A 146 -8.92 -5.42 2.10
CA GLU A 146 -8.82 -6.68 2.82
C GLU A 146 -9.69 -7.82 2.24
N GLN A 147 -10.80 -7.48 1.57
CA GLN A 147 -11.68 -8.48 0.93
C GLN A 147 -11.10 -9.01 -0.37
N CYS A 148 -10.47 -8.13 -1.17
CA CYS A 148 -9.82 -8.54 -2.43
C CYS A 148 -8.64 -9.47 -2.19
N THR A 149 -8.04 -9.42 -1.01
CA THR A 149 -6.77 -10.08 -0.68
C THR A 149 -6.91 -11.10 0.43
N ASP A 150 -8.13 -11.38 0.84
CA ASP A 150 -8.44 -12.24 1.98
C ASP A 150 -7.52 -11.97 3.18
N PHE A 151 -7.49 -10.69 3.58
CA PHE A 151 -6.71 -10.15 4.70
C PHE A 151 -5.17 -10.27 4.56
N SER A 152 -4.60 -10.67 3.44
CA SER A 152 -3.15 -10.62 3.24
C SER A 152 -2.61 -9.20 3.01
N TYR A 153 -3.50 -8.24 2.66
CA TYR A 153 -3.19 -6.82 2.47
C TYR A 153 -4.17 -5.94 3.25
N VAL A 154 -3.66 -5.24 4.25
CA VAL A 154 -4.46 -4.45 5.20
C VAL A 154 -3.88 -3.05 5.46
N PRO A 155 -3.61 -2.26 4.41
CA PRO A 155 -2.94 -0.96 4.55
C PRO A 155 -3.74 0.05 5.39
N PHE A 156 -5.05 -0.09 5.39
CA PHE A 156 -5.99 0.71 6.19
C PHE A 156 -6.64 -0.09 7.33
N GLY A 157 -6.06 -1.24 7.67
CA GLY A 157 -6.66 -2.19 8.61
C GLY A 157 -7.82 -2.96 8.00
N GLY A 158 -8.67 -3.56 8.85
CA GLY A 158 -9.81 -4.33 8.39
C GLY A 158 -10.92 -4.43 9.45
N GLY A 159 -12.10 -4.86 9.02
CA GLY A 159 -13.28 -5.03 9.88
C GLY A 159 -13.81 -3.70 10.44
N GLN A 160 -14.47 -3.77 11.60
CA GLN A 160 -15.15 -2.60 12.21
C GLN A 160 -14.19 -1.48 12.66
N ARG A 161 -12.89 -1.72 12.71
CA ARG A 161 -11.85 -0.77 13.09
C ARG A 161 -10.97 -0.36 11.91
N ARG A 162 -11.44 -0.60 10.68
CA ARG A 162 -10.80 -0.09 9.48
C ARG A 162 -10.75 1.44 9.50
N CYS A 163 -9.75 2.02 8.86
CA CYS A 163 -9.63 3.47 8.71
C CYS A 163 -10.90 4.06 8.06
N ALA A 164 -11.49 5.07 8.70
CA ALA A 164 -12.68 5.75 8.18
C ALA A 164 -12.36 6.68 7.00
N GLY A 165 -11.08 7.08 6.85
CA GLY A 165 -10.62 8.00 5.83
C GLY A 165 -9.91 7.34 4.65
N ASP A 166 -10.01 6.03 4.46
CA ASP A 166 -9.28 5.26 3.44
C ASP A 166 -9.50 5.79 2.01
N GLN A 167 -10.77 6.01 1.61
CA GLN A 167 -11.10 6.53 0.28
C GLN A 167 -10.64 7.99 0.10
N PHE A 168 -10.76 8.79 1.15
CA PHE A 168 -10.28 10.18 1.12
C PHE A 168 -8.75 10.23 0.99
N ALA A 169 -8.03 9.43 1.76
CA ALA A 169 -6.57 9.35 1.69
C ALA A 169 -6.08 8.87 0.32
N MET A 170 -6.78 7.91 -0.28
CA MET A 170 -6.46 7.47 -1.64
C MET A 170 -6.74 8.55 -2.68
N LEU A 171 -7.86 9.26 -2.58
CA LEU A 171 -8.18 10.38 -3.47
C LEU A 171 -7.10 11.47 -3.39
N GLU A 172 -6.71 11.84 -2.18
CA GLU A 172 -5.64 12.81 -1.93
C GLU A 172 -4.30 12.33 -2.51
N ALA A 173 -3.91 11.08 -2.23
CA ALA A 173 -2.64 10.53 -2.67
C ALA A 173 -2.55 10.39 -4.20
N VAL A 174 -3.60 9.91 -4.85
CA VAL A 174 -3.68 9.80 -6.32
C VAL A 174 -3.58 11.17 -6.96
N THR A 175 -4.33 12.16 -6.44
CA THR A 175 -4.30 13.53 -6.94
C THR A 175 -2.90 14.15 -6.81
N ALA A 176 -2.30 14.06 -5.63
CA ALA A 176 -0.97 14.59 -5.37
C ALA A 176 0.10 13.93 -6.25
N LEU A 177 0.08 12.59 -6.33
CA LEU A 177 1.03 11.84 -7.15
C LEU A 177 0.89 12.18 -8.64
N SER A 178 -0.35 12.31 -9.14
CA SER A 178 -0.62 12.68 -10.54
C SER A 178 -0.05 14.05 -10.88
N VAL A 179 -0.29 15.06 -10.04
CA VAL A 179 0.26 16.41 -10.23
C VAL A 179 1.79 16.40 -10.21
N LEU A 180 2.39 15.67 -9.28
CA LEU A 180 3.84 15.58 -9.14
C LEU A 180 4.48 14.89 -10.36
N LEU A 181 3.95 13.74 -10.77
CA LEU A 181 4.50 12.97 -11.89
C LEU A 181 4.30 13.69 -13.24
N LYS A 182 3.18 14.40 -13.42
CA LYS A 182 2.95 15.19 -14.64
C LYS A 182 3.95 16.32 -14.80
N LYS A 183 4.36 16.96 -13.69
CA LYS A 183 5.23 18.13 -13.69
C LYS A 183 6.72 17.82 -13.60
N PHE A 184 7.08 16.71 -12.95
CA PHE A 184 8.46 16.40 -12.60
C PHE A 184 8.85 14.95 -12.85
N LYS A 185 10.10 14.78 -13.26
CA LYS A 185 10.83 13.53 -13.13
C LYS A 185 11.63 13.56 -11.84
N PHE A 186 11.57 12.46 -11.09
CA PHE A 186 12.23 12.32 -9.79
C PHE A 186 13.42 11.37 -9.92
N GLU A 187 14.56 11.80 -9.40
CA GLU A 187 15.77 10.99 -9.28
C GLU A 187 16.28 11.10 -7.85
N LEU A 188 16.78 10.02 -7.25
CA LEU A 188 17.42 10.10 -5.94
C LEU A 188 18.68 10.96 -6.03
N ALA A 189 18.92 11.79 -5.01
CA ALA A 189 20.15 12.59 -4.87
C ALA A 189 21.21 11.87 -4.01
N CYS A 190 20.95 10.63 -3.59
CA CYS A 190 21.81 9.77 -2.80
C CYS A 190 21.64 8.31 -3.27
N GLU A 191 22.50 7.42 -2.80
CA GLU A 191 22.29 5.98 -3.05
C GLU A 191 21.05 5.48 -2.30
N PRO A 192 20.28 4.53 -2.88
CA PRO A 192 19.06 4.03 -2.24
C PRO A 192 19.28 3.52 -0.82
N GLY A 193 20.40 2.84 -0.53
CA GLY A 193 20.76 2.32 0.78
C GLY A 193 21.09 3.40 1.84
N GLU A 194 21.26 4.66 1.44
CA GLU A 194 21.50 5.78 2.37
C GLU A 194 20.19 6.37 2.92
N VAL A 195 19.05 6.00 2.35
CA VAL A 195 17.73 6.44 2.85
C VAL A 195 17.36 5.60 4.07
N GLU A 196 17.76 6.08 5.25
CA GLU A 196 17.47 5.41 6.51
C GLU A 196 15.98 5.51 6.86
N MET A 197 15.40 4.37 7.25
CA MET A 197 14.02 4.28 7.74
C MET A 197 13.99 4.35 9.27
N ILE A 198 13.02 5.09 9.81
CA ILE A 198 12.67 5.04 11.23
C ILE A 198 11.21 4.62 11.39
N THR A 199 10.96 3.81 12.41
CA THR A 199 9.62 3.32 12.74
C THR A 199 9.10 4.00 13.99
N GLY A 200 7.85 4.39 13.95
CA GLY A 200 7.06 4.93 15.06
C GLY A 200 5.62 4.47 14.88
N ALA A 201 4.66 5.36 15.10
CA ALA A 201 3.27 5.11 14.72
C ALA A 201 3.12 4.91 13.20
N THR A 202 4.01 5.56 12.43
CA THR A 202 4.16 5.39 10.98
C THR A 202 5.63 5.14 10.64
N ILE A 203 5.92 4.81 9.39
CA ILE A 203 7.28 4.63 8.88
C ILE A 203 7.70 5.90 8.15
N HIS A 204 8.80 6.51 8.57
CA HIS A 204 9.35 7.72 7.97
C HIS A 204 10.80 7.55 7.53
N THR A 205 11.25 8.45 6.65
CA THR A 205 12.68 8.64 6.39
C THR A 205 13.32 9.43 7.53
N LYS A 206 14.47 8.98 8.03
CA LYS A 206 15.14 9.58 9.19
C LYS A 206 15.64 11.00 8.93
N LYS A 207 16.13 11.24 7.71
CA LYS A 207 16.74 12.54 7.31
C LYS A 207 16.02 13.20 6.14
N GLY A 208 14.77 12.79 5.85
CA GLY A 208 14.06 13.18 4.63
C GLY A 208 14.44 12.30 3.45
N LEU A 209 13.91 12.66 2.28
CA LEU A 209 14.19 11.99 1.00
C LEU A 209 14.86 12.99 0.04
N PRO A 210 16.21 12.99 -0.07
CA PRO A 210 16.91 13.87 -0.99
C PRO A 210 16.63 13.48 -2.44
N MET A 211 16.05 14.39 -3.22
CA MET A 211 15.70 14.15 -4.62
C MET A 211 16.14 15.27 -5.54
N LYS A 212 16.50 14.92 -6.77
CA LYS A 212 16.67 15.84 -7.89
C LYS A 212 15.38 15.86 -8.69
N LEU A 213 14.86 17.05 -8.94
CA LEU A 213 13.65 17.27 -9.73
C LEU A 213 14.02 17.89 -11.08
N LYS A 214 13.56 17.24 -12.15
CA LYS A 214 13.64 17.78 -13.51
C LYS A 214 12.22 18.02 -14.03
N ARG A 215 11.93 19.19 -14.59
CA ARG A 215 10.63 19.43 -15.25
C ARG A 215 10.47 18.51 -16.44
N ARG A 216 9.25 17.99 -16.61
CA ARG A 216 8.83 17.26 -17.80
C ARG A 216 8.42 18.20 -18.92
#